data_c01d3f499e607e959e4f8781deabb743
#
_entry.id   c01d3f499e607e959e4f8781deabb743
#
_cell.length_a   1.000
_cell.length_b   1.000
_cell.length_c   1.000
_cell.angle_alpha   90.00
_cell.angle_beta   90.00
_cell.angle_gamma   90.00
#
_symmetry.space_group_name_H-M   'P 1'
#
loop_
_entity.id
_entity.type
_entity.pdbx_description
1 polymer ?
#
loop_
_entity_poly.entity_id
_entity_poly.type
_entity_poly.pdbx_seq_one_letter_code
_entity_poly.pdbx_strand_id
1 'polypeptide(L)'
;MDYRKMLKTHIENNADLTVSVMPVPWEEASRFGILTTDPEDGRITKFTEKPDKPDSNLASMGIYIFSADVLIEALEQDALDQRSSHDFGKDIIPKLLGEGKRLYSYEFHGFWKDVGTIASFHETSMDLLGNNPEFDLFDKHFPIMSNITTRPPHYIGPDGRLDDCLVSNGCKIYGTARHSILSTDVIIEE
;
A
#
# COMPACT_ATOMS: atom_id res chain seq x y z
N MET A 1 4.93 -2.09 6.03
CA MET A 1 5.04 -0.86 6.86
C MET A 1 4.92 -1.23 8.34
N ASP A 2 5.68 -0.57 9.22
CA ASP A 2 5.51 -0.69 10.67
C ASP A 2 4.49 0.35 11.17
N TYR A 3 3.28 -0.10 11.46
CA TYR A 3 2.18 0.77 11.91
C TYR A 3 2.40 1.44 13.27
N ARG A 4 3.35 0.95 14.09
CA ARG A 4 3.64 1.52 15.42
C ARG A 4 4.10 2.97 15.32
N LYS A 5 4.85 3.32 14.28
CA LYS A 5 5.32 4.70 14.06
C LYS A 5 4.15 5.61 13.69
N MET A 6 3.28 5.15 12.80
CA MET A 6 2.07 5.89 12.41
C MET A 6 1.10 6.04 13.60
N LEU A 7 0.94 4.99 14.42
CA LEU A 7 0.12 5.04 15.63
C LEU A 7 0.69 6.03 16.64
N LYS A 8 2.01 6.11 16.77
CA LYS A 8 2.67 7.11 17.64
C LYS A 8 2.31 8.53 17.20
N THR A 9 2.42 8.84 15.90
CA THR A 9 1.99 10.13 15.34
C THR A 9 0.53 10.42 15.66
N HIS A 10 -0.35 9.44 15.52
CA HIS A 10 -1.78 9.56 15.82
C HIS A 10 -2.04 9.96 17.29
N ILE A 11 -1.36 9.26 18.20
CA ILE A 11 -1.53 9.49 19.67
C ILE A 11 -0.94 10.85 20.07
N GLU A 12 0.28 11.17 19.62
CA GLU A 12 0.98 12.40 19.99
C GLU A 12 0.22 13.67 19.57
N ASN A 13 -0.48 13.60 18.44
CA ASN A 13 -1.29 14.71 17.93
C ASN A 13 -2.76 14.66 18.40
N ASN A 14 -3.15 13.71 19.25
CA ASN A 14 -4.55 13.44 19.57
C ASN A 14 -5.42 13.45 18.30
N ALA A 15 -4.96 12.81 17.25
CA ALA A 15 -5.60 12.85 15.95
C ALA A 15 -6.95 12.11 15.95
N ASP A 16 -7.89 12.62 15.17
CA ASP A 16 -9.15 11.94 14.86
C ASP A 16 -8.93 10.97 13.69
N LEU A 17 -8.04 11.35 12.76
CA LEU A 17 -7.57 10.55 11.64
C LEU A 17 -6.09 10.83 11.36
N THR A 18 -5.33 9.79 11.14
CA THR A 18 -3.97 9.88 10.55
C THR A 18 -3.96 9.17 9.21
N VAL A 19 -3.46 9.84 8.19
CA VAL A 19 -3.34 9.31 6.82
C VAL A 19 -1.87 9.05 6.53
N SER A 20 -1.53 7.83 6.11
CA SER A 20 -0.19 7.58 5.59
C SER A 20 -0.03 8.17 4.20
N VAL A 21 1.06 8.91 4.00
CA VAL A 21 1.35 9.60 2.74
C VAL A 21 2.77 9.31 2.27
N MET A 22 2.98 9.48 0.97
CA MET A 22 4.29 9.40 0.33
C MET A 22 4.37 10.45 -0.78
N PRO A 23 5.52 11.13 -0.95
CA PRO A 23 5.73 11.97 -2.12
C PRO A 23 5.85 11.08 -3.37
N VAL A 24 5.09 11.43 -4.40
CA VAL A 24 5.12 10.77 -5.71
C VAL A 24 5.62 11.73 -6.79
N PRO A 25 6.07 11.22 -7.96
CA PRO A 25 6.34 12.08 -9.11
C PRO A 25 5.12 12.95 -9.45
N TRP A 26 5.34 14.22 -9.78
CA TRP A 26 4.24 15.16 -10.08
C TRP A 26 3.32 14.68 -11.21
N GLU A 27 3.89 13.97 -12.19
CA GLU A 27 3.17 13.43 -13.34
C GLU A 27 2.16 12.34 -12.93
N GLU A 28 2.41 11.69 -11.78
CA GLU A 28 1.55 10.62 -11.26
C GLU A 28 0.56 11.12 -10.21
N ALA A 29 0.74 12.32 -9.69
CA ALA A 29 -0.03 12.82 -8.55
C ALA A 29 -1.55 12.82 -8.82
N SER A 30 -1.99 13.07 -10.06
CA SER A 30 -3.41 13.04 -10.44
C SER A 30 -4.08 11.65 -10.32
N ARG A 31 -3.31 10.59 -10.11
CA ARG A 31 -3.84 9.22 -9.94
C ARG A 31 -4.28 8.92 -8.52
N PHE A 32 -3.88 9.74 -7.55
CA PHE A 32 -4.03 9.51 -6.11
C PHE A 32 -4.89 10.57 -5.44
N GLY A 33 -5.35 10.27 -4.23
CA GLY A 33 -5.81 11.28 -3.30
C GLY A 33 -4.61 12.12 -2.83
N ILE A 34 -4.65 13.43 -3.08
CA ILE A 34 -3.55 14.35 -2.78
C ILE A 34 -3.85 15.18 -1.56
N LEU A 35 -2.85 15.30 -0.70
CA LEU A 35 -2.94 16.06 0.55
C LEU A 35 -2.07 17.31 0.50
N THR A 36 -2.58 18.38 1.13
CA THR A 36 -1.78 19.54 1.52
C THR A 36 -1.75 19.58 3.04
N THR A 37 -0.58 19.78 3.59
CA THR A 37 -0.35 19.77 5.03
C THR A 37 0.22 21.10 5.50
N ASP A 38 -0.01 21.42 6.77
CA ASP A 38 0.73 22.48 7.44
C ASP A 38 2.18 22.02 7.63
N PRO A 39 3.19 22.79 7.20
CA PRO A 39 4.58 22.41 7.32
C PRO A 39 5.12 22.41 8.75
N GLU A 40 4.44 23.05 9.70
CA GLU A 40 4.89 23.15 11.10
C GLU A 40 4.55 21.89 11.89
N ASP A 41 3.35 21.32 11.69
CA ASP A 41 2.85 20.22 12.52
C ASP A 41 2.36 18.99 11.73
N GLY A 42 2.33 19.06 10.40
CA GLY A 42 1.86 17.97 9.53
C GLY A 42 0.33 17.79 9.52
N ARG A 43 -0.43 18.77 10.06
CA ARG A 43 -1.89 18.77 10.01
C ARG A 43 -2.37 18.88 8.58
N ILE A 44 -3.31 18.02 8.20
CA ILE A 44 -3.89 18.04 6.87
C ILE A 44 -4.85 19.24 6.76
N THR A 45 -4.59 20.10 5.80
CA THR A 45 -5.38 21.32 5.52
C THR A 45 -6.29 21.15 4.32
N LYS A 46 -5.93 20.25 3.39
CA LYS A 46 -6.70 19.95 2.19
C LYS A 46 -6.52 18.49 1.78
N PHE A 47 -7.58 17.89 1.29
CA PHE A 47 -7.57 16.59 0.63
C PHE A 47 -8.37 16.68 -0.67
N THR A 48 -7.82 16.18 -1.77
CA THR A 48 -8.50 16.14 -3.07
C THR A 48 -8.27 14.79 -3.73
N GLU A 49 -9.34 14.06 -3.98
CA GLU A 49 -9.28 12.77 -4.66
C GLU A 49 -9.05 12.96 -6.15
N LYS A 50 -7.95 12.42 -6.66
CA LYS A 50 -7.56 12.39 -8.09
C LYS A 50 -7.73 13.75 -8.79
N PRO A 51 -7.06 14.81 -8.32
CA PRO A 51 -7.20 16.14 -8.91
C PRO A 51 -6.59 16.22 -10.31
N ASP A 52 -7.26 16.88 -11.25
CA ASP A 52 -6.68 17.16 -12.57
C ASP A 52 -5.42 18.04 -12.50
N LYS A 53 -5.38 18.92 -11.51
CA LYS A 53 -4.24 19.82 -11.24
C LYS A 53 -3.88 19.72 -9.75
N PRO A 54 -2.95 18.86 -9.38
CA PRO A 54 -2.57 18.70 -7.98
C PRO A 54 -1.81 19.93 -7.45
N ASP A 55 -2.14 20.35 -6.24
CA ASP A 55 -1.45 21.46 -5.53
C ASP A 55 -0.24 20.93 -4.72
N SER A 56 -0.14 19.62 -4.58
CA SER A 56 0.91 18.92 -3.84
C SER A 56 1.19 17.59 -4.51
N ASN A 57 2.30 16.96 -4.19
CA ASN A 57 2.63 15.60 -4.61
C ASN A 57 2.62 14.59 -3.45
N LEU A 58 2.08 14.98 -2.29
CA LEU A 58 1.86 14.06 -1.18
C LEU A 58 0.63 13.19 -1.47
N ALA A 59 0.88 11.95 -1.89
CA ALA A 59 -0.16 11.00 -2.21
C ALA A 59 -0.61 10.20 -0.98
N SER A 60 -1.91 10.03 -0.81
CA SER A 60 -2.48 9.08 0.14
C SER A 60 -2.14 7.65 -0.27
N MET A 61 -1.60 6.89 0.65
CA MET A 61 -1.33 5.46 0.46
C MET A 61 -2.58 4.59 0.65
N GLY A 62 -3.74 5.16 0.97
CA GLY A 62 -4.94 4.41 1.32
C GLY A 62 -4.84 3.67 2.66
N ILE A 63 -3.94 4.10 3.53
CA ILE A 63 -3.71 3.52 4.86
C ILE A 63 -4.04 4.56 5.92
N TYR A 64 -4.96 4.20 6.82
CA TYR A 64 -5.57 5.11 7.78
C TYR A 64 -5.50 4.56 9.20
N ILE A 65 -5.30 5.45 10.18
CA ILE A 65 -5.56 5.17 11.59
C ILE A 65 -6.62 6.17 12.05
N PHE A 66 -7.74 5.67 12.54
CA PHE A 66 -8.85 6.46 13.07
C PHE A 66 -8.99 6.27 14.58
N SER A 67 -9.42 7.32 15.26
CA SER A 67 -10.08 7.16 16.53
C SER A 67 -11.43 6.46 16.30
N ALA A 68 -11.68 5.36 17.03
CA ALA A 68 -12.79 4.45 16.70
C ALA A 68 -14.16 5.15 16.69
N ASP A 69 -14.42 6.00 17.69
CA ASP A 69 -15.70 6.72 17.79
C ASP A 69 -15.92 7.64 16.59
N VAL A 70 -14.85 8.32 16.12
CA VAL A 70 -14.92 9.20 14.94
C VAL A 70 -15.20 8.40 13.67
N LEU A 71 -14.58 7.24 13.51
CA LEU A 71 -14.81 6.37 12.36
C LEU A 71 -16.25 5.87 12.33
N ILE A 72 -16.76 5.37 13.47
CA ILE A 72 -18.12 4.83 13.56
C ILE A 72 -19.12 5.93 13.22
N GLU A 73 -19.01 7.10 13.88
CA GLU A 73 -19.89 8.25 13.61
C GLU A 73 -19.87 8.66 12.13
N ALA A 74 -18.67 8.78 11.53
CA ALA A 74 -18.52 9.17 10.13
C ALA A 74 -19.19 8.17 9.18
N LEU A 75 -18.99 6.86 9.41
CA LEU A 75 -19.57 5.80 8.55
C LEU A 75 -21.08 5.70 8.72
N GLU A 76 -21.62 5.82 9.94
CA GLU A 76 -23.07 5.82 10.19
C GLU A 76 -23.76 7.01 9.51
N GLN A 77 -23.15 8.19 9.57
CA GLN A 77 -23.68 9.38 8.90
C GLN A 77 -23.58 9.27 7.38
N ASP A 78 -22.47 8.74 6.86
CA ASP A 78 -22.26 8.53 5.44
C ASP A 78 -23.25 7.51 4.85
N ALA A 79 -23.52 6.43 5.58
CA ALA A 79 -24.49 5.41 5.18
C ALA A 79 -25.92 5.94 5.00
N LEU A 80 -26.26 7.05 5.64
CA LEU A 80 -27.56 7.72 5.50
C LEU A 80 -27.60 8.75 4.37
N ASP A 81 -26.45 9.19 3.85
CA ASP A 81 -26.40 10.17 2.75
C ASP A 81 -26.50 9.48 1.39
N GLN A 82 -27.68 9.55 0.77
CA GLN A 82 -27.93 8.97 -0.56
C GLN A 82 -27.11 9.62 -1.69
N ARG A 83 -26.43 10.74 -1.45
CA ARG A 83 -25.58 11.41 -2.44
C ARG A 83 -24.13 11.00 -2.31
N SER A 84 -23.78 10.33 -1.22
CA SER A 84 -22.44 9.81 -1.00
C SER A 84 -22.12 8.67 -1.95
N SER A 85 -20.89 8.60 -2.42
CA SER A 85 -20.33 7.44 -3.13
C SER A 85 -19.78 6.36 -2.18
N HIS A 86 -19.82 6.62 -0.86
CA HIS A 86 -19.28 5.79 0.21
C HIS A 86 -17.79 5.54 0.05
N ASP A 87 -17.07 6.59 -0.33
CA ASP A 87 -15.63 6.55 -0.58
C ASP A 87 -14.88 7.41 0.45
N PHE A 88 -13.79 6.87 1.01
CA PHE A 88 -13.01 7.59 2.02
C PHE A 88 -12.42 8.89 1.48
N GLY A 89 -11.91 8.88 0.26
CA GLY A 89 -11.25 10.04 -0.34
C GLY A 89 -12.22 11.10 -0.84
N LYS A 90 -13.39 10.69 -1.37
CA LYS A 90 -14.37 11.62 -1.94
C LYS A 90 -15.33 12.17 -0.90
N ASP A 91 -15.71 11.35 0.07
CA ASP A 91 -16.82 11.67 0.98
C ASP A 91 -16.34 11.83 2.43
N ILE A 92 -15.71 10.79 3.01
CA ILE A 92 -15.42 10.75 4.45
C ILE A 92 -14.35 11.78 4.84
N ILE A 93 -13.18 11.76 4.19
CA ILE A 93 -12.05 12.62 4.58
C ILE A 93 -12.36 14.10 4.35
N PRO A 94 -12.93 14.53 3.20
CA PRO A 94 -13.32 15.91 3.00
C PRO A 94 -14.38 16.39 3.99
N LYS A 95 -15.34 15.53 4.37
CA LYS A 95 -16.35 15.83 5.39
C LYS A 95 -15.71 16.08 6.75
N LEU A 96 -14.84 15.19 7.21
CA LEU A 96 -14.13 15.34 8.49
C LEU A 96 -13.27 16.60 8.53
N LEU A 97 -12.62 16.95 7.41
CA LEU A 97 -11.91 18.23 7.28
C LEU A 97 -12.85 19.43 7.42
N GLY A 98 -14.01 19.38 6.73
CA GLY A 98 -15.03 20.43 6.82
C GLY A 98 -15.63 20.60 8.21
N GLU A 99 -15.70 19.55 8.99
CA GLU A 99 -16.14 19.52 10.39
C GLU A 99 -15.06 19.99 11.38
N GLY A 100 -13.83 20.28 10.90
CA GLY A 100 -12.73 20.76 11.72
C GLY A 100 -12.08 19.68 12.58
N LYS A 101 -12.28 18.39 12.27
CA LYS A 101 -11.61 17.28 12.93
C LYS A 101 -10.08 17.41 12.77
N ARG A 102 -9.34 16.74 13.65
CA ARG A 102 -7.87 16.79 13.66
C ARG A 102 -7.33 15.68 12.78
N LEU A 103 -7.01 16.02 11.54
CA LEU A 103 -6.45 15.12 10.54
C LEU A 103 -4.95 15.40 10.39
N TYR A 104 -4.13 14.37 10.50
CA TYR A 104 -2.68 14.46 10.39
C TYR A 104 -2.12 13.52 9.34
N SER A 105 -1.02 13.91 8.72
CA SER A 105 -0.27 13.06 7.83
C SER A 105 0.83 12.30 8.57
N TYR A 106 1.10 11.08 8.12
CA TYR A 106 2.30 10.33 8.47
C TYR A 106 3.07 10.03 7.18
N GLU A 107 4.19 10.70 6.99
CA GLU A 107 5.03 10.48 5.82
C GLU A 107 5.79 9.16 5.97
N PHE A 108 5.51 8.23 5.07
CA PHE A 108 6.16 6.92 5.03
C PHE A 108 7.40 6.96 4.15
N HIS A 109 8.51 6.50 4.71
CA HIS A 109 9.77 6.33 3.99
C HIS A 109 10.07 4.84 3.85
N GLY A 110 9.89 4.30 2.67
CA GLY A 110 10.12 2.89 2.37
C GLY A 110 9.46 2.46 1.08
N PHE A 111 9.53 1.17 0.79
CA PHE A 111 8.92 0.62 -0.40
C PHE A 111 7.39 0.62 -0.31
N TRP A 112 6.77 1.27 -1.26
CA TRP A 112 5.33 1.24 -1.50
C TRP A 112 5.06 1.42 -2.98
N LYS A 113 4.19 0.60 -3.54
CA LYS A 113 3.76 0.66 -4.95
C LYS A 113 2.24 0.50 -5.02
N ASP A 114 1.62 1.29 -5.89
CA ASP A 114 0.23 1.09 -6.28
C ASP A 114 0.17 0.08 -7.42
N VAL A 115 -0.48 -1.06 -7.17
CA VAL A 115 -0.61 -2.16 -8.14
C VAL A 115 -1.99 -2.19 -8.81
N GLY A 116 -2.55 -1.02 -9.08
CA GLY A 116 -3.89 -0.84 -9.66
C GLY A 116 -4.04 -1.31 -11.11
N THR A 117 -2.95 -1.67 -11.81
CA THR A 117 -2.98 -2.20 -13.18
C THR A 117 -2.16 -3.48 -13.30
N ILE A 118 -2.44 -4.30 -14.33
CA ILE A 118 -1.65 -5.52 -14.61
C ILE A 118 -0.17 -5.17 -14.86
N ALA A 119 0.10 -4.07 -15.56
CA ALA A 119 1.45 -3.60 -15.82
C ALA A 119 2.19 -3.26 -14.52
N SER A 120 1.60 -2.43 -13.65
CA SER A 120 2.21 -2.07 -12.36
C SER A 120 2.37 -3.27 -11.42
N PHE A 121 1.44 -4.23 -11.45
CA PHE A 121 1.57 -5.49 -10.71
C PHE A 121 2.78 -6.30 -11.20
N HIS A 122 2.95 -6.42 -12.52
CA HIS A 122 4.09 -7.13 -13.11
C HIS A 122 5.42 -6.44 -12.78
N GLU A 123 5.52 -5.13 -13.01
CA GLU A 123 6.72 -4.34 -12.72
C GLU A 123 7.11 -4.45 -11.24
N THR A 124 6.16 -4.23 -10.33
CA THR A 124 6.39 -4.34 -8.88
C THR A 124 6.83 -5.76 -8.47
N SER A 125 6.31 -6.78 -9.16
CA SER A 125 6.74 -8.16 -8.91
C SER A 125 8.19 -8.37 -9.36
N MET A 126 8.58 -7.82 -10.51
CA MET A 126 9.96 -7.91 -11.03
C MET A 126 10.96 -7.13 -10.17
N ASP A 127 10.55 -6.03 -9.51
CA ASP A 127 11.38 -5.28 -8.55
C ASP A 127 11.86 -6.12 -7.34
N LEU A 128 11.25 -7.28 -7.11
CA LEU A 128 11.65 -8.23 -6.06
C LEU A 128 12.77 -9.19 -6.48
N LEU A 129 13.17 -9.19 -7.75
CA LEU A 129 14.20 -10.06 -8.31
C LEU A 129 15.54 -9.34 -8.43
N GLY A 130 16.58 -10.11 -8.74
CA GLY A 130 17.93 -9.60 -8.92
C GLY A 130 18.74 -9.53 -7.63
N ASN A 131 19.97 -9.01 -7.75
CA ASN A 131 20.95 -9.02 -6.66
C ASN A 131 20.71 -7.92 -5.60
N ASN A 132 20.01 -6.86 -5.94
CA ASN A 132 19.70 -5.74 -5.04
C ASN A 132 18.25 -5.32 -5.24
N PRO A 133 17.27 -6.11 -4.78
CA PRO A 133 15.87 -5.76 -4.90
C PRO A 133 15.57 -4.48 -4.09
N GLU A 134 14.64 -3.66 -4.57
CA GLU A 134 14.19 -2.46 -3.83
C GLU A 134 13.58 -2.80 -2.48
N PHE A 135 13.09 -4.03 -2.34
CA PHE A 135 12.50 -4.55 -1.12
C PHE A 135 13.01 -5.97 -0.83
N ASP A 136 13.63 -6.17 0.34
CA ASP A 136 14.14 -7.48 0.77
C ASP A 136 13.04 -8.30 1.47
N LEU A 137 12.54 -9.33 0.80
CA LEU A 137 11.57 -10.29 1.38
C LEU A 137 12.19 -11.15 2.49
N PHE A 138 13.51 -11.22 2.58
CA PHE A 138 14.23 -12.07 3.53
C PHE A 138 14.75 -11.32 4.75
N ASP A 139 14.33 -10.04 4.94
CA ASP A 139 14.70 -9.27 6.11
C ASP A 139 14.17 -9.92 7.39
N LYS A 140 15.13 -10.43 8.20
CA LYS A 140 14.83 -11.09 9.47
C LYS A 140 14.39 -10.13 10.56
N HIS A 141 14.67 -8.84 10.42
CA HIS A 141 14.29 -7.82 11.40
C HIS A 141 12.85 -7.34 11.19
N PHE A 142 12.32 -7.52 9.98
CA PHE A 142 10.95 -7.17 9.65
C PHE A 142 10.26 -8.26 8.81
N PRO A 143 10.01 -9.45 9.38
CA PRO A 143 9.40 -10.54 8.63
C PRO A 143 7.96 -10.18 8.23
N ILE A 144 7.62 -10.47 6.97
CA ILE A 144 6.26 -10.31 6.46
C ILE A 144 5.41 -11.47 6.94
N MET A 145 4.36 -11.14 7.71
CA MET A 145 3.39 -12.11 8.21
C MET A 145 2.26 -12.26 7.19
N SER A 146 2.01 -13.47 6.76
CA SER A 146 0.99 -13.81 5.77
C SER A 146 0.36 -15.17 6.10
N ASN A 147 -0.78 -15.50 5.49
CA ASN A 147 -1.32 -16.85 5.54
C ASN A 147 -0.38 -17.82 4.84
N ILE A 148 0.24 -18.70 5.62
CA ILE A 148 1.12 -19.72 5.10
C ILE A 148 0.28 -20.95 4.78
N THR A 149 0.12 -21.28 3.49
CA THR A 149 -0.41 -22.55 3.08
C THR A 149 0.65 -23.63 3.26
N THR A 150 0.31 -24.68 4.03
CA THR A 150 1.22 -25.83 4.19
C THR A 150 1.30 -26.57 2.85
N ARG A 151 2.45 -26.51 2.22
CA ARG A 151 2.79 -27.22 0.98
C ARG A 151 4.16 -27.86 1.12
N PRO A 152 4.43 -28.99 0.41
CA PRO A 152 5.79 -29.51 0.34
C PRO A 152 6.74 -28.50 -0.29
N PRO A 153 8.05 -28.63 -0.08
CA PRO A 153 9.04 -27.84 -0.82
C PRO A 153 8.82 -27.95 -2.33
N HIS A 154 9.29 -26.94 -3.08
CA HIS A 154 9.30 -27.05 -4.53
C HIS A 154 10.25 -28.17 -5.00
N TYR A 155 9.91 -28.80 -6.12
CA TYR A 155 10.68 -29.86 -6.74
C TYR A 155 11.23 -29.39 -8.09
N ILE A 156 12.54 -29.59 -8.31
CA ILE A 156 13.20 -29.33 -9.59
C ILE A 156 13.55 -30.68 -10.20
N GLY A 157 12.96 -30.97 -11.37
CA GLY A 157 13.21 -32.20 -12.13
C GLY A 157 14.63 -32.25 -12.71
N PRO A 158 15.05 -33.40 -13.26
CA PRO A 158 16.42 -33.57 -13.80
C PRO A 158 16.79 -32.53 -14.88
N ASP A 159 15.83 -32.15 -15.72
CA ASP A 159 16.00 -31.17 -16.80
C ASP A 159 15.47 -29.76 -16.43
N GLY A 160 14.89 -29.63 -15.25
CA GLY A 160 14.40 -28.36 -14.71
C GLY A 160 15.55 -27.36 -14.50
N ARG A 161 15.35 -26.10 -14.87
CA ARG A 161 16.31 -25.01 -14.71
C ARG A 161 15.63 -23.75 -14.21
N LEU A 162 16.26 -23.08 -13.27
CA LEU A 162 15.82 -21.78 -12.73
C LEU A 162 16.99 -20.80 -12.81
N ASP A 163 16.70 -19.58 -13.25
CA ASP A 163 17.65 -18.49 -13.33
C ASP A 163 16.94 -17.20 -12.87
N ASP A 164 17.43 -16.59 -11.78
CA ASP A 164 16.85 -15.38 -11.16
C ASP A 164 15.33 -15.53 -10.92
N CYS A 165 14.94 -16.46 -10.07
CA CYS A 165 13.53 -16.75 -9.79
C CYS A 165 13.22 -16.78 -8.30
N LEU A 166 12.04 -16.23 -7.92
CA LEU A 166 11.40 -16.50 -6.64
C LEU A 166 10.40 -17.64 -6.82
N VAL A 167 10.53 -18.70 -6.03
CA VAL A 167 9.72 -19.91 -6.18
C VAL A 167 9.05 -20.26 -4.86
N SER A 168 7.72 -20.28 -4.85
CA SER A 168 6.93 -20.68 -3.69
C SER A 168 6.90 -22.20 -3.50
N ASN A 169 6.43 -22.63 -2.33
CA ASN A 169 6.26 -24.05 -2.02
C ASN A 169 5.23 -24.72 -2.94
N GLY A 170 5.38 -26.04 -3.14
CA GLY A 170 4.49 -26.86 -3.95
C GLY A 170 4.76 -26.82 -5.46
N CYS A 171 5.66 -25.96 -5.95
CA CYS A 171 5.97 -25.87 -7.36
C CYS A 171 6.71 -27.12 -7.88
N LYS A 172 6.48 -27.47 -9.16
CA LYS A 172 7.16 -28.53 -9.88
C LYS A 172 7.76 -27.97 -11.16
N ILE A 173 9.08 -28.05 -11.30
CA ILE A 173 9.83 -27.43 -12.40
C ILE A 173 10.45 -28.54 -13.25
N TYR A 174 9.90 -28.83 -14.40
CA TYR A 174 10.42 -29.80 -15.35
C TYR A 174 11.14 -29.12 -16.52
N GLY A 175 10.72 -27.92 -16.89
CA GLY A 175 11.32 -27.08 -17.92
C GLY A 175 12.18 -25.95 -17.35
N THR A 176 12.26 -24.82 -18.08
CA THR A 176 13.10 -23.67 -17.71
C THR A 176 12.25 -22.45 -17.37
N ALA A 177 12.52 -21.81 -16.24
CA ALA A 177 12.01 -20.49 -15.92
C ALA A 177 13.17 -19.52 -15.66
N ARG A 178 13.06 -18.30 -16.18
CA ARG A 178 14.04 -17.23 -16.02
C ARG A 178 13.35 -15.95 -15.63
N HIS A 179 13.99 -15.20 -14.73
CA HIS A 179 13.54 -13.89 -14.27
C HIS A 179 12.02 -13.90 -13.99
N SER A 180 11.61 -14.77 -13.05
CA SER A 180 10.20 -15.09 -12.84
C SER A 180 9.85 -15.27 -11.39
N ILE A 181 8.59 -14.95 -11.05
CA ILE A 181 8.01 -15.26 -9.74
C ILE A 181 6.96 -16.35 -9.92
N LEU A 182 7.18 -17.49 -9.27
CA LEU A 182 6.30 -18.66 -9.33
C LEU A 182 5.52 -18.76 -8.02
N SER A 183 4.23 -18.52 -8.10
CA SER A 183 3.30 -18.68 -6.98
C SER A 183 3.14 -20.14 -6.58
N THR A 184 2.49 -20.38 -5.45
CA THR A 184 2.25 -21.73 -4.89
C THR A 184 1.61 -22.68 -5.93
N ASP A 185 2.08 -23.92 -5.94
CA ASP A 185 1.55 -25.03 -6.78
C ASP A 185 1.69 -24.83 -8.31
N VAL A 186 2.56 -23.91 -8.77
CA VAL A 186 2.85 -23.74 -10.21
C VAL A 186 3.62 -24.94 -10.77
N ILE A 187 3.25 -25.39 -11.97
CA ILE A 187 3.95 -26.41 -12.73
C ILE A 187 4.54 -25.78 -13.99
N ILE A 188 5.86 -25.93 -14.18
CA ILE A 188 6.56 -25.60 -15.42
C ILE A 188 6.83 -26.93 -16.13
N GLU A 189 6.19 -27.13 -17.27
CA GLU A 189 6.36 -28.33 -18.10
C GLU A 189 7.63 -28.22 -18.96
N GLU A 190 8.01 -29.31 -19.65
CA GLU A 190 9.17 -29.39 -20.53
C GLU A 190 9.12 -28.43 -21.74
#